data_97e2dd2befa435cb13f46f22ec474de9
#
_entry.id   97e2dd2befa435cb13f46f22ec474de9
#
_cell.length_a   1.000
_cell.length_b   1.000
_cell.length_c   1.000
_cell.angle_alpha   90.00
_cell.angle_beta   90.00
_cell.angle_gamma   90.00
#
_symmetry.space_group_name_H-M   'P 1'
#
loop_
_entity.id
_entity.type
_entity.pdbx_description
1 polymer ?
#
loop_
_entity_poly.entity_id
_entity_poly.type
_entity_poly.pdbx_seq_one_letter_code
_entity_poly.pdbx_strand_id
1 'polypeptide(L)'
;MTPAAPIAMLAELTHRCPLSCPYCSNPLELTSRHAELTAAEWAEAFRQAAALGVLQLHLSGGEPASRPDLVEIVAAARAAGLYTNLITSGIGLSPRRLADLDAAGLDHVQLSLQGVRADIADRIGGYRGGFARKLQIAAEIARIGFPLTINAVMHRHNLPDLPEAISFAADLGARRIEVACVQFQGWALRNRASLQPTRAQVEEAKRTVAQARREYAGRLAIDFVPPDYFSDFPKACMSGWGSTGLNIAPDGKVLPCHAAETIPGLVFQNLRETALADIWTHGPAFSAFRGTGWLPEPCQSCE
;
A
#
# COMPACT_ATOMS: atom_id res chain seq x y z
N MET A 1 -0.32 29.80 0.04
CA MET A 1 -1.69 29.21 0.19
C MET A 1 -1.59 28.01 1.10
N THR A 2 -2.50 27.85 2.05
CA THR A 2 -2.56 26.65 2.90
C THR A 2 -2.93 25.45 2.01
N PRO A 3 -2.19 24.33 2.08
CA PRO A 3 -2.53 23.15 1.29
C PRO A 3 -3.90 22.60 1.72
N ALA A 4 -4.61 21.95 0.79
CA ALA A 4 -5.83 21.22 1.11
C ALA A 4 -5.54 20.11 2.14
N ALA A 5 -6.53 19.75 2.93
CA ALA A 5 -6.40 18.65 3.89
C ALA A 5 -6.15 17.31 3.17
N PRO A 6 -5.32 16.42 3.72
CA PRO A 6 -5.15 15.09 3.16
C PRO A 6 -6.41 14.25 3.36
N ILE A 7 -6.72 13.38 2.41
CA ILE A 7 -7.89 12.49 2.47
C ILE A 7 -7.49 11.11 3.02
N ALA A 8 -6.26 10.67 2.73
CA ALA A 8 -5.79 9.33 3.07
C ALA A 8 -4.43 9.36 3.77
N MET A 9 -4.22 8.38 4.63
CA MET A 9 -2.94 8.13 5.29
C MET A 9 -2.55 6.67 5.15
N LEU A 10 -1.29 6.42 4.77
CA LEU A 10 -0.67 5.12 4.87
C LEU A 10 0.16 5.07 6.18
N ALA A 11 -0.16 4.14 7.06
CA ALA A 11 0.59 3.86 8.28
C ALA A 11 1.42 2.59 8.08
N GLU A 12 2.72 2.73 7.94
CA GLU A 12 3.65 1.60 7.93
C GLU A 12 3.94 1.18 9.37
N LEU A 13 3.17 0.22 9.88
CA LEU A 13 3.21 -0.14 11.29
C LEU A 13 4.53 -0.80 11.71
N THR A 14 5.19 -1.49 10.78
CA THR A 14 6.44 -2.21 10.99
C THR A 14 7.11 -2.51 9.65
N HIS A 15 8.43 -2.62 9.60
CA HIS A 15 9.12 -3.17 8.42
C HIS A 15 9.30 -4.69 8.49
N ARG A 16 8.97 -5.34 9.61
CA ARG A 16 9.08 -6.80 9.75
C ARG A 16 8.05 -7.49 8.86
N CYS A 17 8.50 -8.48 8.11
CA CYS A 17 7.65 -9.28 7.25
C CYS A 17 8.16 -10.73 7.23
N PRO A 18 7.28 -11.74 7.32
CA PRO A 18 7.69 -13.14 7.17
C PRO A 18 7.97 -13.54 5.73
N LEU A 19 7.59 -12.67 4.75
CA LEU A 19 7.84 -12.89 3.33
C LEU A 19 9.15 -12.21 2.89
N SER A 20 9.70 -12.67 1.77
CA SER A 20 10.89 -12.12 1.12
C SER A 20 10.67 -11.88 -0.38
N CYS A 21 9.58 -11.19 -0.71
CA CYS A 21 9.20 -10.91 -2.09
C CYS A 21 10.29 -10.10 -2.82
N PRO A 22 10.76 -10.54 -4.00
CA PRO A 22 11.80 -9.83 -4.73
C PRO A 22 11.37 -8.45 -5.23
N TYR A 23 10.07 -8.20 -5.30
CA TYR A 23 9.47 -6.92 -5.70
C TYR A 23 9.12 -6.02 -4.50
N CYS A 24 9.54 -6.34 -3.29
CA CYS A 24 9.21 -5.57 -2.10
C CYS A 24 9.70 -4.12 -2.22
N SER A 25 8.83 -3.18 -1.88
CA SER A 25 9.13 -1.74 -1.90
C SER A 25 9.66 -1.23 -0.57
N ASN A 26 9.70 -2.05 0.48
CA ASN A 26 10.31 -1.66 1.74
C ASN A 26 11.75 -1.21 1.54
N PRO A 27 12.24 -0.25 2.35
CA PRO A 27 13.62 0.21 2.28
C PRO A 27 14.60 -0.95 2.54
N LEU A 28 15.82 -0.80 2.05
CA LEU A 28 16.87 -1.81 2.28
C LEU A 28 17.34 -1.80 3.74
N GLU A 29 17.31 -0.64 4.38
CA GLU A 29 17.59 -0.47 5.79
C GLU A 29 16.26 -0.43 6.54
N LEU A 30 15.97 -1.48 7.28
CA LEU A 30 14.70 -1.63 7.98
C LEU A 30 14.76 -0.95 9.34
N THR A 31 13.69 -0.26 9.72
CA THR A 31 13.51 0.27 11.07
C THR A 31 13.55 -0.88 12.10
N SER A 32 14.35 -0.72 13.14
CA SER A 32 14.42 -1.70 14.22
C SER A 32 13.12 -1.70 15.04
N ARG A 33 12.77 -2.86 15.62
CA ARG A 33 11.57 -2.99 16.46
C ARG A 33 11.51 -1.97 17.61
N HIS A 34 12.66 -1.62 18.16
CA HIS A 34 12.74 -0.69 19.30
C HIS A 34 12.51 0.77 18.90
N ALA A 35 12.67 1.09 17.63
CA ALA A 35 12.40 2.42 17.08
C ALA A 35 10.97 2.59 16.59
N GLU A 36 10.21 1.49 16.42
CA GLU A 36 8.82 1.53 15.98
C GLU A 36 7.94 2.33 16.96
N LEU A 37 6.95 3.03 16.43
CA LEU A 37 5.92 3.68 17.25
C LEU A 37 5.14 2.63 18.05
N THR A 38 4.88 2.93 19.32
CA THR A 38 4.00 2.15 20.19
C THR A 38 2.54 2.29 19.77
N ALA A 39 1.65 1.43 20.28
CA ALA A 39 0.21 1.57 20.03
C ALA A 39 -0.34 2.93 20.51
N ALA A 40 0.17 3.45 21.62
CA ALA A 40 -0.23 4.76 22.14
C ALA A 40 0.24 5.92 21.23
N GLU A 41 1.46 5.85 20.66
CA GLU A 41 1.94 6.84 19.70
C GLU A 41 1.16 6.76 18.37
N TRP A 42 0.77 5.56 17.92
CA TRP A 42 -0.12 5.40 16.78
C TRP A 42 -1.52 5.98 17.06
N ALA A 43 -2.09 5.77 18.26
CA ALA A 43 -3.36 6.35 18.65
C ALA A 43 -3.33 7.89 18.57
N GLU A 44 -2.23 8.49 19.02
CA GLU A 44 -2.01 9.95 18.91
C GLU A 44 -1.91 10.38 17.44
N ALA A 45 -1.13 9.66 16.63
CA ALA A 45 -0.99 9.92 15.19
C ALA A 45 -2.35 9.88 14.48
N PHE A 46 -3.21 8.91 14.79
CA PHE A 46 -4.54 8.79 14.20
C PHE A 46 -5.46 9.92 14.63
N ARG A 47 -5.42 10.37 15.90
CA ARG A 47 -6.16 11.54 16.34
C ARG A 47 -5.75 12.80 15.58
N GLN A 48 -4.46 13.02 15.41
CA GLN A 48 -3.94 14.15 14.65
C GLN A 48 -4.33 14.06 13.18
N ALA A 49 -4.29 12.87 12.59
CA ALA A 49 -4.69 12.64 11.19
C ALA A 49 -6.19 12.93 10.98
N ALA A 50 -7.05 12.44 11.85
CA ALA A 50 -8.49 12.72 11.80
C ALA A 50 -8.79 14.21 11.97
N ALA A 51 -8.12 14.89 12.90
CA ALA A 51 -8.26 16.34 13.11
C ALA A 51 -7.77 17.14 11.89
N LEU A 52 -6.79 16.62 11.14
CA LEU A 52 -6.28 17.23 9.91
C LEU A 52 -7.21 17.01 8.71
N GLY A 53 -8.18 16.07 8.78
CA GLY A 53 -9.15 15.80 7.72
C GLY A 53 -8.95 14.45 7.02
N VAL A 54 -8.04 13.60 7.48
CA VAL A 54 -7.89 12.24 6.95
C VAL A 54 -9.16 11.44 7.22
N LEU A 55 -9.65 10.76 6.20
CA LEU A 55 -10.84 9.89 6.25
C LEU A 55 -10.45 8.41 6.15
N GLN A 56 -9.44 8.09 5.35
CA GLN A 56 -9.03 6.72 5.06
C GLN A 56 -7.64 6.44 5.64
N LEU A 57 -7.56 5.34 6.39
CA LEU A 57 -6.32 4.84 6.96
C LEU A 57 -5.98 3.48 6.38
N HIS A 58 -4.82 3.37 5.75
CA HIS A 58 -4.26 2.13 5.27
C HIS A 58 -3.20 1.63 6.26
N LEU A 59 -3.50 0.56 6.99
CA LEU A 59 -2.58 -0.10 7.92
C LEU A 59 -1.72 -1.07 7.13
N SER A 60 -0.44 -0.78 6.99
CA SER A 60 0.49 -1.48 6.10
C SER A 60 1.89 -1.60 6.73
N GLY A 61 2.91 -1.67 5.90
CA GLY A 61 4.32 -1.78 6.27
C GLY A 61 4.97 -3.01 5.65
N GLY A 62 5.71 -3.79 6.43
CA GLY A 62 6.13 -5.15 6.06
C GLY A 62 4.92 -6.07 6.12
N GLU A 63 4.63 -6.62 7.31
CA GLU A 63 3.40 -7.36 7.57
C GLU A 63 2.80 -6.86 8.90
N PRO A 64 1.66 -6.15 8.87
CA PRO A 64 1.01 -5.65 10.09
C PRO A 64 0.71 -6.75 11.11
N ALA A 65 0.37 -7.96 10.66
CA ALA A 65 0.13 -9.09 11.53
C ALA A 65 1.38 -9.57 12.30
N SER A 66 2.58 -9.06 11.99
CA SER A 66 3.79 -9.27 12.78
C SER A 66 3.81 -8.47 14.09
N ARG A 67 2.89 -7.50 14.25
CA ARG A 67 2.74 -6.74 15.49
C ARG A 67 1.76 -7.43 16.44
N PRO A 68 2.14 -7.71 17.69
CA PRO A 68 1.22 -8.31 18.67
C PRO A 68 0.06 -7.38 19.06
N ASP A 69 0.30 -6.06 19.03
CA ASP A 69 -0.61 -4.99 19.42
C ASP A 69 -1.49 -4.47 18.24
N LEU A 70 -1.56 -5.18 17.11
CA LEU A 70 -2.34 -4.77 15.93
C LEU A 70 -3.82 -4.54 16.25
N VAL A 71 -4.42 -5.35 17.11
CA VAL A 71 -5.83 -5.20 17.50
C VAL A 71 -6.06 -3.89 18.26
N GLU A 72 -5.16 -3.54 19.17
CA GLU A 72 -5.19 -2.27 19.90
C GLU A 72 -5.04 -1.07 18.96
N ILE A 73 -4.13 -1.17 17.98
CA ILE A 73 -3.92 -0.13 16.95
C ILE A 73 -5.18 0.07 16.10
N VAL A 74 -5.86 -1.02 15.69
CA VAL A 74 -7.12 -0.93 14.94
C VAL A 74 -8.21 -0.28 15.79
N ALA A 75 -8.35 -0.67 17.06
CA ALA A 75 -9.33 -0.05 17.98
C ALA A 75 -9.08 1.46 18.14
N ALA A 76 -7.80 1.88 18.22
CA ALA A 76 -7.43 3.29 18.31
C ALA A 76 -7.79 4.05 17.02
N ALA A 77 -7.58 3.47 15.86
CA ALA A 77 -7.95 4.06 14.57
C ALA A 77 -9.48 4.22 14.46
N ARG A 78 -10.23 3.22 14.87
CA ARG A 78 -11.69 3.27 14.95
C ARG A 78 -12.18 4.35 15.89
N ALA A 79 -11.56 4.47 17.07
CA ALA A 79 -11.90 5.51 18.07
C ALA A 79 -11.63 6.93 17.53
N ALA A 80 -10.63 7.09 16.64
CA ALA A 80 -10.36 8.35 15.95
C ALA A 80 -11.34 8.64 14.80
N GLY A 81 -12.26 7.74 14.46
CA GLY A 81 -13.26 7.91 13.40
C GLY A 81 -12.74 7.66 11.99
N LEU A 82 -11.60 6.99 11.83
CA LEU A 82 -11.01 6.70 10.54
C LEU A 82 -11.61 5.41 9.95
N TYR A 83 -11.83 5.41 8.61
CA TYR A 83 -12.12 4.19 7.86
C TYR A 83 -10.82 3.40 7.68
N THR A 84 -10.80 2.16 8.16
CA THR A 84 -9.58 1.36 8.25
C THR A 84 -9.51 0.28 7.19
N ASN A 85 -8.38 0.21 6.48
CA ASN A 85 -8.04 -0.86 5.53
C ASN A 85 -6.76 -1.55 5.99
N LEU A 86 -6.83 -2.84 6.30
CA LEU A 86 -5.67 -3.66 6.63
C LEU A 86 -5.06 -4.25 5.35
N ILE A 87 -3.85 -3.81 5.00
CA ILE A 87 -3.06 -4.36 3.89
C ILE A 87 -2.15 -5.45 4.45
N THR A 88 -2.40 -6.70 4.09
CA THR A 88 -1.71 -7.85 4.67
C THR A 88 -1.38 -8.93 3.65
N SER A 89 -0.34 -9.68 3.90
CA SER A 89 -0.06 -10.93 3.19
C SER A 89 -0.95 -12.09 3.66
N GLY A 90 -1.66 -11.93 4.78
CA GLY A 90 -2.40 -13.00 5.45
C GLY A 90 -1.55 -13.91 6.33
N ILE A 91 -0.22 -13.81 6.23
CA ILE A 91 0.68 -14.61 7.06
C ILE A 91 0.76 -14.01 8.46
N GLY A 92 0.49 -14.83 9.49
CA GLY A 92 0.40 -14.36 10.88
C GLY A 92 -1.02 -14.00 11.33
N LEU A 93 -1.99 -14.00 10.41
CA LEU A 93 -3.41 -13.98 10.76
C LEU A 93 -3.92 -15.39 11.10
N SER A 94 -4.96 -15.44 11.93
CA SER A 94 -5.73 -16.63 12.27
C SER A 94 -7.22 -16.28 12.31
N PRO A 95 -8.13 -17.27 12.27
CA PRO A 95 -9.57 -17.01 12.42
C PRO A 95 -9.90 -16.18 13.68
N ARG A 96 -9.28 -16.55 14.81
CA ARG A 96 -9.45 -15.81 16.06
C ARG A 96 -8.99 -14.36 15.92
N ARG A 97 -7.80 -14.14 15.35
CA ARG A 97 -7.26 -12.76 15.22
C ARG A 97 -8.08 -11.91 14.26
N LEU A 98 -8.64 -12.50 13.20
CA LEU A 98 -9.58 -11.80 12.33
C LEU A 98 -10.87 -11.42 13.07
N ALA A 99 -11.41 -12.29 13.92
CA ALA A 99 -12.56 -11.99 14.76
C ALA A 99 -12.25 -10.88 15.78
N ASP A 100 -11.04 -10.88 16.37
CA ASP A 100 -10.61 -9.83 17.29
C ASP A 100 -10.47 -8.48 16.55
N LEU A 101 -10.00 -8.47 15.30
CA LEU A 101 -9.91 -7.27 14.45
C LEU A 101 -11.29 -6.75 14.04
N ASP A 102 -12.24 -7.63 13.74
CA ASP A 102 -13.63 -7.30 13.47
C ASP A 102 -14.27 -6.62 14.70
N ALA A 103 -14.13 -7.24 15.87
CA ALA A 103 -14.59 -6.67 17.14
C ALA A 103 -13.95 -5.31 17.48
N ALA A 104 -12.69 -5.09 17.06
CA ALA A 104 -11.99 -3.81 17.18
C ALA A 104 -12.46 -2.75 16.18
N GLY A 105 -13.29 -3.11 15.19
CA GLY A 105 -13.89 -2.23 14.21
C GLY A 105 -13.05 -2.02 12.95
N LEU A 106 -12.30 -3.06 12.50
CA LEU A 106 -11.68 -3.05 11.18
C LEU A 106 -12.76 -3.02 10.10
N ASP A 107 -12.63 -2.10 9.11
CA ASP A 107 -13.65 -1.93 8.06
C ASP A 107 -13.37 -2.73 6.79
N HIS A 108 -12.10 -2.99 6.45
CA HIS A 108 -11.71 -3.55 5.16
C HIS A 108 -10.42 -4.38 5.25
N VAL A 109 -10.30 -5.40 4.42
CA VAL A 109 -9.06 -6.18 4.26
C VAL A 109 -8.60 -6.16 2.81
N GLN A 110 -7.35 -5.78 2.61
CA GLN A 110 -6.65 -5.90 1.32
C GLN A 110 -5.60 -7.00 1.43
N LEU A 111 -5.85 -8.12 0.74
CA LEU A 111 -5.00 -9.31 0.78
C LEU A 111 -4.05 -9.33 -0.42
N SER A 112 -2.76 -9.40 -0.15
CA SER A 112 -1.72 -9.45 -1.19
C SER A 112 -1.62 -10.84 -1.82
N LEU A 113 -1.67 -10.91 -3.16
CA LEU A 113 -1.55 -12.12 -3.96
C LEU A 113 -0.22 -12.13 -4.71
N GLN A 114 0.66 -13.12 -4.45
CA GLN A 114 1.94 -13.27 -5.11
C GLN A 114 1.87 -14.12 -6.39
N GLY A 115 0.81 -14.89 -6.55
CA GLY A 115 0.53 -15.74 -7.71
C GLY A 115 -0.73 -16.56 -7.47
N VAL A 116 -1.26 -17.18 -8.52
CA VAL A 116 -2.50 -17.98 -8.52
C VAL A 116 -2.27 -19.47 -8.34
N ARG A 117 -1.01 -19.91 -8.32
CA ARG A 117 -0.59 -21.29 -8.07
C ARG A 117 0.36 -21.35 -6.88
N ALA A 118 0.27 -22.40 -6.08
CA ALA A 118 1.05 -22.55 -4.86
C ALA A 118 2.56 -22.50 -5.09
N ASP A 119 3.06 -23.18 -6.14
CA ASP A 119 4.48 -23.23 -6.48
C ASP A 119 5.04 -21.84 -6.84
N ILE A 120 4.26 -21.05 -7.56
CA ILE A 120 4.62 -19.68 -7.96
C ILE A 120 4.52 -18.73 -6.76
N ALA A 121 3.38 -18.74 -6.06
CA ALA A 121 3.12 -17.82 -4.95
C ALA A 121 4.10 -18.04 -3.79
N ASP A 122 4.38 -19.27 -3.42
CA ASP A 122 5.31 -19.62 -2.35
C ASP A 122 6.75 -19.27 -2.72
N ARG A 123 7.14 -19.48 -3.99
CA ARG A 123 8.46 -19.09 -4.49
C ARG A 123 8.65 -17.58 -4.50
N ILE A 124 7.65 -16.81 -4.99
CA ILE A 124 7.72 -15.35 -5.03
C ILE A 124 7.69 -14.77 -3.61
N GLY A 125 6.85 -15.29 -2.74
CA GLY A 125 6.76 -14.86 -1.35
C GLY A 125 7.96 -15.30 -0.48
N GLY A 126 8.73 -16.28 -0.94
CA GLY A 126 9.79 -16.92 -0.15
C GLY A 126 9.26 -17.65 1.08
N TYR A 127 7.99 -18.10 1.06
CA TYR A 127 7.34 -18.70 2.22
C TYR A 127 6.57 -19.97 1.81
N ARG A 128 7.11 -21.13 2.15
CA ARG A 128 6.50 -22.44 1.85
C ARG A 128 5.15 -22.60 2.56
N GLY A 129 4.11 -22.96 1.81
CA GLY A 129 2.75 -23.11 2.32
C GLY A 129 2.00 -21.78 2.51
N GLY A 130 2.58 -20.67 2.09
CA GLY A 130 1.98 -19.33 2.18
C GLY A 130 0.70 -19.21 1.37
N PHE A 131 0.67 -19.79 0.17
CA PHE A 131 -0.52 -19.78 -0.68
C PHE A 131 -1.72 -20.47 0.00
N ALA A 132 -1.52 -21.68 0.54
CA ALA A 132 -2.58 -22.39 1.23
C ALA A 132 -3.12 -21.61 2.45
N ARG A 133 -2.23 -20.96 3.22
CA ARG A 133 -2.64 -20.07 4.33
C ARG A 133 -3.47 -18.90 3.87
N LYS A 134 -3.08 -18.25 2.75
CA LYS A 134 -3.87 -17.16 2.18
C LYS A 134 -5.28 -17.56 1.82
N LEU A 135 -5.45 -18.74 1.22
CA LEU A 135 -6.78 -19.26 0.88
C LEU A 135 -7.65 -19.44 2.13
N GLN A 136 -7.07 -20.01 3.20
CA GLN A 136 -7.77 -20.14 4.48
C GLN A 136 -8.19 -18.77 5.04
N ILE A 137 -7.29 -17.80 5.00
CA ILE A 137 -7.58 -16.43 5.47
C ILE A 137 -8.60 -15.72 4.58
N ALA A 138 -8.53 -15.88 3.26
CA ALA A 138 -9.53 -15.32 2.34
C ALA A 138 -10.93 -15.90 2.61
N ALA A 139 -11.03 -17.20 2.83
CA ALA A 139 -12.29 -17.86 3.20
C ALA A 139 -12.84 -17.34 4.54
N GLU A 140 -11.97 -17.08 5.52
CA GLU A 140 -12.38 -16.53 6.81
C GLU A 140 -12.80 -15.06 6.71
N ILE A 141 -12.11 -14.25 5.90
CA ILE A 141 -12.50 -12.87 5.59
C ILE A 141 -13.92 -12.84 4.99
N ALA A 142 -14.20 -13.74 4.03
CA ALA A 142 -15.52 -13.85 3.42
C ALA A 142 -16.58 -14.31 4.45
N ARG A 143 -16.24 -15.26 5.33
CA ARG A 143 -17.14 -15.78 6.36
C ARG A 143 -17.53 -14.71 7.39
N ILE A 144 -16.60 -13.86 7.78
CA ILE A 144 -16.86 -12.71 8.70
C ILE A 144 -17.67 -11.63 7.98
N GLY A 145 -17.49 -11.48 6.67
CA GLY A 145 -18.17 -10.49 5.83
C GLY A 145 -17.39 -9.22 5.57
N PHE A 146 -16.08 -9.21 5.83
CA PHE A 146 -15.25 -8.07 5.45
C PHE A 146 -15.30 -7.82 3.94
N PRO A 147 -15.41 -6.57 3.49
CA PRO A 147 -15.06 -6.22 2.12
C PRO A 147 -13.63 -6.65 1.83
N LEU A 148 -13.43 -7.43 0.75
CA LEU A 148 -12.13 -7.93 0.34
C LEU A 148 -11.65 -7.22 -0.92
N THR A 149 -10.44 -6.67 -0.86
CA THR A 149 -9.65 -6.28 -2.03
C THR A 149 -8.49 -7.26 -2.19
N ILE A 150 -8.24 -7.72 -3.41
CA ILE A 150 -7.01 -8.44 -3.76
C ILE A 150 -6.00 -7.44 -4.34
N ASN A 151 -4.78 -7.43 -3.83
CA ASN A 151 -3.67 -6.69 -4.41
C ASN A 151 -2.71 -7.67 -5.08
N ALA A 152 -2.56 -7.54 -6.40
CA ALA A 152 -1.69 -8.36 -7.22
C ALA A 152 -0.57 -7.50 -7.82
N VAL A 153 0.65 -7.62 -7.25
CA VAL A 153 1.83 -6.97 -7.81
C VAL A 153 2.33 -7.78 -9.00
N MET A 154 2.23 -7.17 -10.19
CA MET A 154 2.56 -7.81 -11.46
C MET A 154 3.96 -7.42 -11.95
N HIS A 155 4.70 -8.42 -12.38
CA HIS A 155 6.05 -8.31 -12.92
C HIS A 155 6.25 -9.30 -14.08
N ARG A 156 7.42 -9.30 -14.69
CA ARG A 156 7.72 -10.14 -15.89
C ARG A 156 7.24 -11.59 -15.77
N HIS A 157 7.34 -12.19 -14.57
CA HIS A 157 7.13 -13.63 -14.39
C HIS A 157 5.69 -14.02 -14.06
N ASN A 158 4.83 -13.09 -13.63
CA ASN A 158 3.43 -13.37 -13.31
C ASN A 158 2.42 -12.54 -14.11
N LEU A 159 2.88 -11.54 -14.86
CA LEU A 159 2.00 -10.75 -15.72
C LEU A 159 1.26 -11.60 -16.79
N PRO A 160 1.85 -12.67 -17.34
CA PRO A 160 1.10 -13.60 -18.21
C PRO A 160 -0.09 -14.30 -17.53
N ASP A 161 -0.05 -14.48 -16.20
CA ASP A 161 -1.11 -15.11 -15.41
C ASP A 161 -2.21 -14.10 -14.98
N LEU A 162 -2.24 -12.91 -15.58
CA LEU A 162 -3.19 -11.84 -15.20
C LEU A 162 -4.67 -12.24 -15.39
N PRO A 163 -5.09 -12.91 -16.49
CA PRO A 163 -6.48 -13.37 -16.63
C PRO A 163 -6.91 -14.27 -15.47
N GLU A 164 -6.03 -15.22 -15.09
CA GLU A 164 -6.26 -16.15 -14.00
C GLU A 164 -6.30 -15.41 -12.65
N ALA A 165 -5.46 -14.38 -12.45
CA ALA A 165 -5.45 -13.59 -11.23
C ALA A 165 -6.77 -12.82 -11.04
N ILE A 166 -7.35 -12.29 -12.11
CA ILE A 166 -8.64 -11.59 -12.07
C ILE A 166 -9.78 -12.58 -11.76
N SER A 167 -9.84 -13.72 -12.47
CA SER A 167 -10.81 -14.78 -12.21
C SER A 167 -10.72 -15.28 -10.78
N PHE A 168 -9.49 -15.55 -10.32
CA PHE A 168 -9.24 -16.04 -8.96
C PHE A 168 -9.68 -15.04 -7.87
N ALA A 169 -9.47 -13.74 -8.08
CA ALA A 169 -9.98 -12.72 -7.16
C ALA A 169 -11.51 -12.71 -7.09
N ALA A 170 -12.20 -12.89 -8.24
CA ALA A 170 -13.66 -13.02 -8.28
C ALA A 170 -14.14 -14.27 -7.54
N ASP A 171 -13.45 -15.40 -7.71
CA ASP A 171 -13.79 -16.68 -7.07
C ASP A 171 -13.57 -16.63 -5.53
N LEU A 172 -12.63 -15.82 -5.06
CA LEU A 172 -12.45 -15.53 -3.63
C LEU A 172 -13.52 -14.59 -3.06
N GLY A 173 -14.45 -14.10 -3.87
CA GLY A 173 -15.49 -13.16 -3.45
C GLY A 173 -15.00 -11.72 -3.25
N ALA A 174 -13.86 -11.37 -3.83
CA ALA A 174 -13.35 -10.00 -3.75
C ALA A 174 -14.28 -9.01 -4.43
N ARG A 175 -14.43 -7.84 -3.84
CA ARG A 175 -15.17 -6.71 -4.44
C ARG A 175 -14.29 -5.90 -5.40
N ARG A 176 -12.98 -6.00 -5.22
CA ARG A 176 -11.98 -5.24 -5.97
C ARG A 176 -10.71 -6.06 -6.15
N ILE A 177 -10.06 -5.91 -7.30
CA ILE A 177 -8.68 -6.29 -7.50
C ILE A 177 -7.87 -5.08 -7.95
N GLU A 178 -6.77 -4.81 -7.25
CA GLU A 178 -5.74 -3.86 -7.67
C GLU A 178 -4.63 -4.64 -8.39
N VAL A 179 -4.55 -4.43 -9.70
CA VAL A 179 -3.49 -4.97 -10.56
C VAL A 179 -2.42 -3.89 -10.69
N ALA A 180 -1.38 -3.99 -9.86
CA ALA A 180 -0.30 -3.01 -9.83
C ALA A 180 0.95 -3.56 -10.51
N CYS A 181 1.41 -2.92 -11.61
CA CYS A 181 2.73 -3.22 -12.15
C CYS A 181 3.81 -2.81 -11.15
N VAL A 182 4.84 -3.65 -11.00
CA VAL A 182 5.94 -3.42 -10.06
C VAL A 182 6.55 -2.03 -10.24
N GLN A 183 6.70 -1.32 -9.13
CA GLN A 183 7.41 -0.05 -9.03
C GLN A 183 8.83 -0.31 -8.50
N PHE A 184 9.83 0.37 -9.06
CA PHE A 184 11.23 0.07 -8.76
C PHE A 184 11.77 0.96 -7.65
N GLN A 185 11.54 0.52 -6.41
CA GLN A 185 12.12 1.07 -5.18
C GLN A 185 12.48 -0.07 -4.23
N GLY A 186 13.33 0.17 -3.26
CA GLY A 186 13.77 -0.85 -2.31
C GLY A 186 14.35 -2.09 -3.00
N TRP A 187 13.87 -3.26 -2.60
CA TRP A 187 14.29 -4.55 -3.17
C TRP A 187 13.87 -4.72 -4.64
N ALA A 188 12.71 -4.16 -5.02
CA ALA A 188 12.27 -4.19 -6.41
C ALA A 188 13.29 -3.51 -7.33
N LEU A 189 13.90 -2.41 -6.89
CA LEU A 189 14.93 -1.71 -7.67
C LEU A 189 16.20 -2.57 -7.83
N ARG A 190 16.63 -3.26 -6.78
CA ARG A 190 17.77 -4.20 -6.85
C ARG A 190 17.53 -5.37 -7.80
N ASN A 191 16.28 -5.83 -7.88
CA ASN A 191 15.88 -6.96 -8.72
C ASN A 191 15.29 -6.53 -10.07
N ARG A 192 15.42 -5.25 -10.46
CA ARG A 192 14.77 -4.66 -11.64
C ARG A 192 15.02 -5.48 -12.91
N ALA A 193 16.25 -5.91 -13.16
CA ALA A 193 16.59 -6.64 -14.37
C ALA A 193 15.77 -7.93 -14.57
N SER A 194 15.42 -8.62 -13.47
CA SER A 194 14.60 -9.83 -13.52
C SER A 194 13.10 -9.55 -13.49
N LEU A 195 12.67 -8.44 -12.87
CA LEU A 195 11.27 -8.16 -12.62
C LEU A 195 10.60 -7.31 -13.69
N GLN A 196 11.36 -6.47 -14.40
CA GLN A 196 10.78 -5.52 -15.35
C GLN A 196 10.08 -6.25 -16.50
N PRO A 197 8.76 -6.09 -16.69
CA PRO A 197 8.06 -6.64 -17.83
C PRO A 197 8.51 -5.96 -19.14
N THR A 198 8.28 -6.61 -20.25
CA THR A 198 8.47 -6.00 -21.57
C THR A 198 7.31 -5.05 -21.88
N ARG A 199 7.53 -4.10 -22.81
CA ARG A 199 6.44 -3.23 -23.29
C ARG A 199 5.28 -4.07 -23.85
N ALA A 200 5.57 -5.14 -24.61
CA ALA A 200 4.55 -6.02 -25.16
C ALA A 200 3.68 -6.69 -24.07
N GLN A 201 4.29 -7.16 -22.98
CA GLN A 201 3.55 -7.72 -21.86
C GLN A 201 2.63 -6.68 -21.20
N VAL A 202 3.08 -5.43 -21.07
CA VAL A 202 2.27 -4.35 -20.49
C VAL A 202 1.10 -3.97 -21.42
N GLU A 203 1.32 -3.91 -22.73
CA GLU A 203 0.24 -3.65 -23.67
C GLU A 203 -0.80 -4.78 -23.70
N GLU A 204 -0.35 -6.04 -23.58
CA GLU A 204 -1.27 -7.16 -23.42
C GLU A 204 -2.07 -7.07 -22.13
N ALA A 205 -1.43 -6.74 -21.02
CA ALA A 205 -2.10 -6.53 -19.73
C ALA A 205 -3.19 -5.43 -19.82
N LYS A 206 -2.92 -4.32 -20.53
CA LYS A 206 -3.93 -3.27 -20.78
C LYS A 206 -5.16 -3.83 -21.51
N ARG A 207 -4.95 -4.64 -22.54
CA ARG A 207 -6.06 -5.28 -23.30
C ARG A 207 -6.85 -6.24 -22.42
N THR A 208 -6.14 -7.10 -21.68
CA THR A 208 -6.73 -8.05 -20.72
C THR A 208 -7.61 -7.33 -19.69
N VAL A 209 -7.09 -6.27 -19.06
CA VAL A 209 -7.85 -5.47 -18.09
C VAL A 209 -9.07 -4.81 -18.72
N ALA A 210 -8.93 -4.25 -19.92
CA ALA A 210 -10.05 -3.61 -20.62
C ALA A 210 -11.18 -4.60 -20.95
N GLN A 211 -10.83 -5.84 -21.31
CA GLN A 211 -11.79 -6.92 -21.53
C GLN A 211 -12.42 -7.37 -20.21
N ALA A 212 -11.61 -7.66 -19.19
CA ALA A 212 -12.08 -8.12 -17.89
C ALA A 212 -13.01 -7.11 -17.20
N ARG A 213 -12.76 -5.81 -17.33
CA ARG A 213 -13.67 -4.77 -16.82
C ARG A 213 -15.08 -4.87 -17.40
N ARG A 214 -15.24 -5.31 -18.65
CA ARG A 214 -16.54 -5.54 -19.27
C ARG A 214 -17.19 -6.85 -18.76
N GLU A 215 -16.39 -7.92 -18.67
CA GLU A 215 -16.86 -9.25 -18.25
C GLU A 215 -17.29 -9.30 -16.79
N TYR A 216 -16.58 -8.56 -15.93
CA TYR A 216 -16.83 -8.54 -14.48
C TYR A 216 -17.62 -7.30 -14.02
N ALA A 217 -18.19 -6.53 -14.95
CA ALA A 217 -18.97 -5.33 -14.61
C ALA A 217 -20.07 -5.64 -13.57
N GLY A 218 -20.11 -4.82 -12.50
CA GLY A 218 -21.03 -5.01 -11.38
C GLY A 218 -20.68 -6.13 -10.39
N ARG A 219 -19.64 -6.94 -10.67
CA ARG A 219 -19.20 -8.06 -9.82
C ARG A 219 -17.85 -7.79 -9.16
N LEU A 220 -16.87 -7.32 -9.92
CA LEU A 220 -15.50 -7.07 -9.47
C LEU A 220 -15.02 -5.74 -10.06
N ALA A 221 -14.63 -4.79 -9.19
CA ALA A 221 -13.94 -3.58 -9.62
C ALA A 221 -12.46 -3.94 -9.92
N ILE A 222 -11.96 -3.51 -11.09
CA ILE A 222 -10.59 -3.82 -11.52
C ILE A 222 -9.84 -2.50 -11.66
N ASP A 223 -8.94 -2.21 -10.73
CA ASP A 223 -8.01 -1.10 -10.81
C ASP A 223 -6.72 -1.57 -11.46
N PHE A 224 -6.24 -0.82 -12.43
CA PHE A 224 -4.99 -1.11 -13.10
C PHE A 224 -4.03 0.06 -12.93
N VAL A 225 -2.89 -0.22 -12.31
CA VAL A 225 -1.79 0.73 -12.15
C VAL A 225 -0.68 0.37 -13.14
N PRO A 226 -0.67 0.98 -14.33
CA PRO A 226 0.35 0.73 -15.33
C PRO A 226 1.70 1.25 -14.87
N PRO A 227 2.81 0.71 -15.39
CA PRO A 227 4.13 1.15 -15.02
C PRO A 227 4.46 2.52 -15.63
N ASP A 228 5.07 3.40 -14.84
CA ASP A 228 5.47 4.73 -15.29
C ASP A 228 6.62 4.70 -16.33
N TYR A 229 7.48 3.67 -16.26
CA TYR A 229 8.64 3.53 -17.13
C TYR A 229 8.32 3.20 -18.61
N PHE A 230 7.04 2.99 -18.94
CA PHE A 230 6.55 2.86 -20.32
C PHE A 230 5.49 3.90 -20.68
N SER A 231 5.31 4.92 -19.85
CA SER A 231 4.45 6.05 -20.16
C SER A 231 5.13 6.99 -21.15
N ASP A 232 4.38 7.51 -22.10
CA ASP A 232 4.88 8.50 -23.06
C ASP A 232 5.02 9.88 -22.42
N PHE A 233 4.23 10.16 -21.37
CA PHE A 233 4.24 11.41 -20.61
C PHE A 233 4.32 11.10 -19.10
N PRO A 234 5.01 11.96 -18.32
CA PRO A 234 4.95 11.89 -16.88
C PRO A 234 3.52 12.14 -16.40
N LYS A 235 3.11 11.43 -15.37
CA LYS A 235 1.82 11.65 -14.71
C LYS A 235 2.03 12.10 -13.27
N ALA A 236 1.10 12.92 -12.77
CA ALA A 236 1.12 13.35 -11.39
C ALA A 236 0.94 12.12 -10.47
N CYS A 237 1.86 11.93 -9.53
CA CYS A 237 1.74 10.92 -8.49
C CYS A 237 0.66 11.36 -7.49
N MET A 238 -0.37 10.53 -7.25
CA MET A 238 -1.41 10.78 -6.24
C MET A 238 -2.03 12.19 -6.34
N SER A 239 -2.31 12.66 -7.55
CA SER A 239 -2.82 14.01 -7.83
C SER A 239 -1.87 15.16 -7.45
N GLY A 240 -0.60 14.86 -7.25
CA GLY A 240 0.45 15.81 -6.90
C GLY A 240 1.19 15.47 -5.61
N TRP A 241 2.38 16.00 -5.48
CA TRP A 241 3.25 15.79 -4.33
C TRP A 241 2.64 16.32 -3.03
N GLY A 242 2.44 15.44 -2.05
CA GLY A 242 1.89 15.82 -0.74
C GLY A 242 0.56 16.57 -0.84
N SER A 243 -0.34 16.18 -1.78
CA SER A 243 -1.60 16.87 -2.05
C SER A 243 -2.83 16.16 -1.49
N THR A 244 -2.91 14.83 -1.59
CA THR A 244 -4.10 14.07 -1.18
C THR A 244 -3.84 13.05 -0.08
N GLY A 245 -2.59 12.71 0.18
CA GLY A 245 -2.24 11.72 1.18
C GLY A 245 -0.85 11.92 1.74
N LEU A 246 -0.61 11.22 2.84
CA LEU A 246 0.68 11.16 3.52
C LEU A 246 0.98 9.73 3.98
N ASN A 247 2.26 9.49 4.27
CA ASN A 247 2.75 8.23 4.80
C ASN A 247 3.45 8.47 6.14
N ILE A 248 3.25 7.58 7.10
CA ILE A 248 3.99 7.56 8.36
C ILE A 248 4.79 6.27 8.42
N ALA A 249 6.11 6.40 8.49
CA ALA A 249 7.04 5.29 8.62
C ALA A 249 6.98 4.69 10.04
N PRO A 250 7.48 3.46 10.26
CA PRO A 250 7.37 2.80 11.57
C PRO A 250 8.02 3.56 12.73
N ASP A 251 9.03 4.37 12.46
CA ASP A 251 9.74 5.20 13.45
C ASP A 251 9.11 6.59 13.67
N GLY A 252 7.99 6.88 13.02
CA GLY A 252 7.28 8.16 13.17
C GLY A 252 7.67 9.24 12.17
N LYS A 253 8.59 8.98 11.24
CA LYS A 253 8.84 9.91 10.12
C LYS A 253 7.59 10.10 9.28
N VAL A 254 7.29 11.33 8.89
CA VAL A 254 6.16 11.68 8.05
C VAL A 254 6.62 12.02 6.64
N LEU A 255 6.09 11.31 5.67
CA LEU A 255 6.54 11.33 4.28
C LEU A 255 5.39 11.76 3.36
N PRO A 256 5.65 12.51 2.29
CA PRO A 256 4.66 12.79 1.23
C PRO A 256 4.22 11.53 0.47
N CYS A 257 5.11 10.55 0.35
CA CYS A 257 4.83 9.20 -0.12
C CYS A 257 5.90 8.25 0.41
N HIS A 258 5.64 6.95 0.43
CA HIS A 258 6.58 5.93 0.94
C HIS A 258 7.91 5.85 0.17
N ALA A 259 7.95 6.33 -1.07
CA ALA A 259 9.18 6.40 -1.88
C ALA A 259 10.03 7.65 -1.62
N ALA A 260 9.53 8.62 -0.86
CA ALA A 260 10.18 9.93 -0.71
C ALA A 260 11.58 9.83 -0.06
N GLU A 261 11.83 8.85 0.81
CA GLU A 261 13.14 8.65 1.44
C GLU A 261 14.26 8.31 0.44
N THR A 262 13.90 7.88 -0.78
CA THR A 262 14.89 7.61 -1.85
C THR A 262 15.36 8.88 -2.58
N ILE A 263 14.74 10.03 -2.31
CA ILE A 263 15.07 11.30 -2.96
C ILE A 263 16.16 12.01 -2.15
N PRO A 264 17.37 12.21 -2.72
CA PRO A 264 18.44 12.87 -2.02
C PRO A 264 18.11 14.31 -1.61
N GLY A 265 18.54 14.72 -0.43
CA GLY A 265 18.42 16.09 0.05
C GLY A 265 17.07 16.43 0.69
N LEU A 266 16.10 15.54 0.72
CA LEU A 266 14.87 15.74 1.50
C LEU A 266 15.11 15.50 2.98
N VAL A 267 14.54 16.37 3.82
CA VAL A 267 14.57 16.25 5.28
C VAL A 267 13.15 15.99 5.78
N PHE A 268 12.98 14.88 6.48
CA PHE A 268 11.68 14.43 7.00
C PHE A 268 11.58 14.73 8.50
N GLN A 269 10.44 15.26 8.90
CA GLN A 269 10.14 15.52 10.31
C GLN A 269 9.48 14.28 10.93
N ASN A 270 9.54 14.19 12.26
CA ASN A 270 9.03 13.06 13.03
C ASN A 270 7.87 13.50 13.93
N LEU A 271 6.83 12.67 14.04
CA LEU A 271 5.66 12.92 14.89
C LEU A 271 5.97 13.01 16.37
N ARG A 272 7.10 12.44 16.82
CA ARG A 272 7.56 12.57 18.22
C ARG A 272 8.02 13.98 18.57
N GLU A 273 8.31 14.79 17.55
CA GLU A 273 8.92 16.13 17.70
C GLU A 273 8.02 17.26 17.19
N THR A 274 7.21 16.97 16.18
CA THR A 274 6.43 17.98 15.45
C THR A 274 5.01 17.49 15.19
N ALA A 275 4.02 18.33 15.42
CA ALA A 275 2.63 18.02 15.16
C ALA A 275 2.36 17.74 13.67
N LEU A 276 1.48 16.79 13.37
CA LEU A 276 1.18 16.36 11.99
C LEU A 276 0.68 17.53 11.12
N ALA A 277 -0.12 18.42 11.69
CA ALA A 277 -0.63 19.59 10.97
C ALA A 277 0.48 20.55 10.54
N ASP A 278 1.49 20.75 11.38
CA ASP A 278 2.65 21.58 11.05
C ASP A 278 3.52 20.92 10.00
N ILE A 279 3.74 19.60 10.11
CA ILE A 279 4.48 18.82 9.12
C ILE A 279 3.77 18.90 7.76
N TRP A 280 2.45 18.70 7.73
CA TRP A 280 1.66 18.75 6.51
C TRP A 280 1.71 20.11 5.84
N THR A 281 1.60 21.17 6.64
CA THR A 281 1.46 22.54 6.13
C THR A 281 2.81 23.17 5.79
N HIS A 282 3.80 22.98 6.64
CA HIS A 282 5.08 23.69 6.60
C HIS A 282 6.30 22.79 6.44
N GLY A 283 6.12 21.45 6.49
CA GLY A 283 7.24 20.51 6.40
C GLY A 283 8.04 20.67 5.11
N PRO A 284 9.37 20.74 5.20
CA PRO A 284 10.23 20.99 4.04
C PRO A 284 10.08 19.91 2.96
N ALA A 285 9.95 18.64 3.35
CA ALA A 285 9.74 17.55 2.40
C ALA A 285 8.40 17.66 1.67
N PHE A 286 7.34 18.13 2.33
CA PHE A 286 6.03 18.34 1.71
C PHE A 286 6.03 19.54 0.78
N SER A 287 6.72 20.61 1.16
CA SER A 287 6.77 21.85 0.39
C SER A 287 7.69 21.78 -0.83
N ALA A 288 8.64 20.85 -0.84
CA ALA A 288 9.71 20.77 -1.83
C ALA A 288 9.20 20.70 -3.29
N PHE A 289 8.09 19.97 -3.52
CA PHE A 289 7.57 19.75 -4.88
C PHE A 289 6.06 20.02 -5.00
N ARG A 290 5.50 20.81 -4.08
CA ARG A 290 4.11 21.30 -4.20
C ARG A 290 4.04 22.42 -5.23
N GLY A 291 2.99 22.39 -6.07
CA GLY A 291 2.82 23.37 -7.15
C GLY A 291 3.86 23.22 -8.24
N THR A 292 4.09 24.29 -9.01
CA THR A 292 5.01 24.31 -10.15
C THR A 292 6.26 25.17 -9.91
N GLY A 293 6.30 25.95 -8.82
CA GLY A 293 7.38 26.90 -8.55
C GLY A 293 8.78 26.32 -8.39
N TRP A 294 8.89 25.01 -8.18
CA TRP A 294 10.16 24.28 -8.09
C TRP A 294 10.69 23.79 -9.45
N LEU A 295 9.85 23.84 -10.48
CA LEU A 295 10.23 23.40 -11.81
C LEU A 295 11.12 24.44 -12.50
N PRO A 296 12.12 24.02 -13.31
CA PRO A 296 12.86 24.93 -14.16
C PRO A 296 12.01 25.40 -15.35
N GLU A 297 12.34 26.54 -15.92
CA GLU A 297 11.77 26.97 -17.19
C GLU A 297 12.22 26.04 -18.35
N PRO A 298 11.35 25.76 -19.34
CA PRO A 298 9.97 26.27 -19.51
C PRO A 298 8.88 25.48 -18.79
N CYS A 299 9.23 24.46 -17.98
CA CYS A 299 8.25 23.58 -17.33
C CYS A 299 7.42 24.33 -16.27
N GLN A 300 7.97 25.37 -15.64
CA GLN A 300 7.27 26.15 -14.63
C GLN A 300 6.06 26.91 -15.21
N SER A 301 6.20 27.41 -16.43
CA SER A 301 5.16 28.18 -17.14
C SER A 301 4.35 27.33 -18.14
N CYS A 302 4.60 26.03 -18.25
CA CYS A 302 3.89 25.13 -19.16
C CYS A 302 2.46 24.87 -18.65
N GLU A 303 1.46 25.16 -19.50
CA GLU A 303 0.03 24.92 -19.26
C GLU A 303 -0.37 23.46 -19.57
#